data_8b64341bf17179ef7e7735f8780b5a72
#
_entry.id   8b64341bf17179ef7e7735f8780b5a72
#
_cell.length_a   1.000
_cell.length_b   1.000
_cell.length_c   1.000
_cell.angle_alpha   90.00
_cell.angle_beta   90.00
_cell.angle_gamma   90.00
#
_symmetry.space_group_name_H-M   'P 1'
#
loop_
_entity.id
_entity.type
_entity.pdbx_description
1 polymer ?
#
loop_
_entity_poly.entity_id
_entity_poly.type
_entity_poly.pdbx_seq_one_letter_code
_entity_poly.pdbx_strand_id
1 'polypeptide(L)'
;VRLLNASDVTVNIDNEKDRSYWDRVQYMEIGSNIIPYVGPERFEQIVEEQRATNYFHSPVFMPRYEFSGKYGANLMEEVSRYALIGSSLALEHKDEFDVIHAHDWLTYSAGIAAKETTGKPLVVHMHATEFDRSGENINTLVYSIERRGMEAADIVITVSDLTRKIVVEKYGINPNKVITVHNAVEPNDKRRSEYETCGLKNKVVTFLGRITYQKGPEYFVEAAHKILQYDPTIHFVMAGTG
;
A
#
# COMPACT_ATOMS: atom_id res chain seq x y z
N VAL A 1 -15.18 9.92 -8.52
CA VAL A 1 -14.30 8.75 -8.41
C VAL A 1 -14.86 7.83 -7.36
N ARG A 2 -15.22 6.65 -7.77
CA ARG A 2 -15.59 5.60 -6.85
C ARG A 2 -14.35 4.75 -6.62
N LEU A 3 -13.66 4.99 -5.53
CA LEU A 3 -12.65 4.06 -5.05
C LEU A 3 -13.38 2.84 -4.52
N LEU A 4 -13.43 1.80 -5.32
CA LEU A 4 -13.97 0.53 -4.92
C LEU A 4 -12.81 -0.29 -4.37
N ASN A 5 -12.54 -0.03 -3.13
CA ASN A 5 -11.81 -0.97 -2.31
C ASN A 5 -12.60 -1.15 -1.02
N ALA A 6 -12.44 -2.24 -0.40
CA ALA A 6 -12.89 -2.80 0.87
C ALA A 6 -13.53 -1.88 1.94
N SER A 7 -13.67 -0.61 1.70
CA SER A 7 -14.47 0.33 2.49
C SER A 7 -15.11 1.32 1.53
N ASP A 8 -16.44 1.44 1.59
CA ASP A 8 -17.29 2.35 0.80
C ASP A 8 -16.92 3.83 1.01
N VAL A 9 -15.78 4.26 0.51
CA VAL A 9 -15.39 5.67 0.53
C VAL A 9 -15.80 6.29 -0.80
N THR A 10 -16.89 7.04 -0.79
CA THR A 10 -17.28 7.91 -1.89
C THR A 10 -16.50 9.22 -1.77
N VAL A 11 -15.58 9.48 -2.69
CA VAL A 11 -14.92 10.79 -2.76
C VAL A 11 -15.77 11.69 -3.65
N ASN A 12 -16.37 12.72 -3.05
CA ASN A 12 -17.02 13.78 -3.81
C ASN A 12 -15.97 14.74 -4.35
N ILE A 13 -15.88 14.84 -5.67
CA ILE A 13 -14.96 15.74 -6.35
C ILE A 13 -15.75 17.00 -6.72
N ASP A 14 -15.58 18.05 -5.92
CA ASP A 14 -16.30 19.33 -6.10
C ASP A 14 -15.55 20.33 -6.98
N ASN A 15 -14.37 19.98 -7.51
CA ASN A 15 -13.52 20.90 -8.26
C ASN A 15 -13.45 20.53 -9.73
N GLU A 16 -13.71 21.49 -10.64
CA GLU A 16 -13.71 21.30 -12.10
C GLU A 16 -12.34 20.82 -12.66
N LYS A 17 -11.23 21.22 -12.02
CA LYS A 17 -9.88 20.77 -12.42
C LYS A 17 -9.65 19.29 -12.11
N ASP A 18 -10.23 18.81 -11.02
CA ASP A 18 -10.13 17.41 -10.63
C ASP A 18 -10.99 16.53 -11.52
N ARG A 19 -12.16 17.01 -11.98
CA ARG A 19 -13.02 16.29 -12.93
C ARG A 19 -12.29 15.93 -14.21
N SER A 20 -11.55 16.85 -14.82
CA SER A 20 -10.85 16.60 -16.09
C SER A 20 -9.71 15.58 -15.97
N TYR A 21 -9.14 15.42 -14.80
CA TYR A 21 -8.16 14.37 -14.49
C TYR A 21 -8.87 13.02 -14.34
N TRP A 22 -9.92 12.98 -13.52
CA TRP A 22 -10.65 11.77 -13.18
C TRP A 22 -11.49 11.21 -14.31
N ASP A 23 -11.95 12.03 -15.25
CA ASP A 23 -12.62 11.61 -16.49
C ASP A 23 -11.72 10.75 -17.40
N ARG A 24 -10.40 10.83 -17.19
CA ARG A 24 -9.40 10.03 -17.92
C ARG A 24 -8.94 8.79 -17.15
N VAL A 25 -9.45 8.56 -15.94
CA VAL A 25 -9.09 7.41 -15.12
C VAL A 25 -10.17 6.35 -15.23
N GLN A 26 -9.84 5.22 -15.83
CA GLN A 26 -10.69 4.03 -15.78
C GLN A 26 -10.28 3.16 -14.60
N TYR A 27 -11.25 2.74 -13.82
CA TYR A 27 -11.05 1.81 -12.73
C TYR A 27 -11.53 0.44 -13.17
N MET A 28 -10.64 -0.53 -13.14
CA MET A 28 -10.98 -1.94 -13.25
C MET A 28 -10.75 -2.60 -11.91
N GLU A 29 -11.78 -3.22 -11.39
CA GLU A 29 -11.67 -4.00 -10.16
C GLU A 29 -11.12 -5.39 -10.48
N ILE A 30 -10.01 -5.70 -9.86
CA ILE A 30 -9.57 -7.09 -9.74
C ILE A 30 -10.09 -7.56 -8.39
N GLY A 31 -11.07 -8.46 -8.39
CA GLY A 31 -11.52 -9.13 -7.19
C GLY A 31 -10.35 -9.90 -6.58
N SER A 32 -9.66 -9.27 -5.66
CA SER A 32 -8.53 -9.85 -4.94
C SER A 32 -8.83 -9.86 -3.45
N ASN A 33 -8.63 -11.01 -2.85
CA ASN A 33 -8.71 -11.18 -1.41
C ASN A 33 -7.39 -10.77 -0.70
N ILE A 34 -6.52 -10.05 -1.38
CA ILE A 34 -5.33 -9.46 -0.77
C ILE A 34 -5.78 -8.24 0.04
N ILE A 35 -6.19 -8.47 1.27
CA ILE A 35 -6.50 -7.41 2.23
C ILE A 35 -5.34 -7.35 3.23
N PRO A 36 -4.42 -6.41 3.10
CA PRO A 36 -3.32 -6.29 4.05
C PRO A 36 -3.84 -5.92 5.43
N TYR A 37 -3.33 -6.60 6.45
CA TYR A 37 -3.50 -6.23 7.86
C TYR A 37 -4.88 -6.48 8.49
N VAL A 38 -5.65 -7.40 7.98
CA VAL A 38 -6.92 -7.82 8.58
C VAL A 38 -6.75 -9.19 9.23
N GLY A 39 -7.23 -9.34 10.47
CA GLY A 39 -7.24 -10.63 11.15
C GLY A 39 -8.20 -11.64 10.47
N PRO A 40 -7.99 -12.96 10.68
CA PRO A 40 -8.76 -14.00 9.99
C PRO A 40 -10.28 -13.86 10.12
N GLU A 41 -10.77 -13.56 11.32
CA GLU A 41 -12.22 -13.43 11.60
C GLU A 41 -12.85 -12.24 10.84
N ARG A 42 -12.17 -11.09 10.81
CA ARG A 42 -12.65 -9.92 10.08
C ARG A 42 -12.55 -10.12 8.58
N PHE A 43 -11.55 -10.87 8.13
CA PHE A 43 -11.39 -11.24 6.73
C PHE A 43 -12.57 -12.10 6.24
N GLU A 44 -12.96 -13.15 7.01
CA GLU A 44 -14.12 -14.00 6.68
C GLU A 44 -15.40 -13.18 6.57
N GLN A 45 -15.64 -12.21 7.48
CA GLN A 45 -16.78 -11.30 7.40
C GLN A 45 -16.77 -10.46 6.11
N ILE A 46 -15.65 -9.90 5.74
CA ILE A 46 -15.52 -9.09 4.50
C ILE A 46 -15.78 -9.95 3.27
N VAL A 47 -15.27 -11.19 3.23
CA VAL A 47 -15.52 -12.12 2.12
C VAL A 47 -16.99 -12.50 2.03
N GLU A 48 -17.67 -12.73 3.14
CA GLU A 48 -19.10 -13.00 3.15
C GLU A 48 -19.93 -11.80 2.71
N GLU A 49 -19.59 -10.59 3.18
CA GLU A 49 -20.22 -9.34 2.74
C GLU A 49 -20.04 -9.11 1.23
N GLN A 50 -18.85 -9.38 0.69
CA GLN A 50 -18.57 -9.27 -0.74
C GLN A 50 -19.32 -10.32 -1.58
N ARG A 51 -19.43 -11.55 -1.10
CA ARG A 51 -20.23 -12.61 -1.75
C ARG A 51 -21.70 -12.25 -1.80
N ALA A 52 -22.24 -11.67 -0.73
CA ALA A 52 -23.64 -11.25 -0.64
C ALA A 52 -23.99 -10.11 -1.63
N THR A 53 -23.02 -9.30 -2.05
CA THR A 53 -23.23 -8.16 -2.94
C THR A 53 -23.03 -8.46 -4.44
N ASN A 54 -22.86 -9.73 -4.84
CA ASN A 54 -22.64 -10.15 -6.24
C ASN A 54 -21.48 -9.46 -6.98
N TYR A 55 -20.49 -8.97 -6.27
CA TYR A 55 -19.34 -8.24 -6.84
C TYR A 55 -18.45 -9.07 -7.77
N PHE A 56 -18.57 -10.41 -7.73
CA PHE A 56 -17.73 -11.33 -8.51
C PHE A 56 -18.24 -11.69 -9.91
N HIS A 57 -19.27 -11.01 -10.40
CA HIS A 57 -19.87 -11.31 -11.71
C HIS A 57 -19.48 -10.35 -12.81
N SER A 58 -18.17 -10.10 -12.99
CA SER A 58 -17.70 -9.56 -14.26
C SER A 58 -17.49 -10.69 -15.26
N PRO A 59 -17.99 -10.59 -16.50
CA PRO A 59 -17.85 -11.63 -17.53
C PRO A 59 -16.39 -11.96 -17.89
N VAL A 60 -15.47 -11.03 -17.62
CA VAL A 60 -14.02 -11.18 -17.85
C VAL A 60 -13.38 -12.16 -16.86
N PHE A 61 -14.00 -12.41 -15.71
CA PHE A 61 -13.49 -13.25 -14.62
C PHE A 61 -14.17 -14.60 -14.52
N MET A 62 -14.62 -15.17 -15.62
CA MET A 62 -15.14 -16.53 -15.67
C MET A 62 -14.10 -17.56 -15.21
N PRO A 63 -14.53 -18.68 -14.65
CA PRO A 63 -14.08 -19.45 -13.46
C PRO A 63 -12.64 -19.99 -13.45
N ARG A 64 -11.73 -19.45 -14.25
CA ARG A 64 -10.33 -19.91 -14.27
C ARG A 64 -9.50 -19.43 -13.06
N TYR A 65 -9.94 -18.36 -12.38
CA TYR A 65 -9.15 -17.70 -11.33
C TYR A 65 -10.02 -17.30 -10.16
N GLU A 66 -10.45 -18.27 -9.35
CA GLU A 66 -11.06 -17.99 -8.05
C GLU A 66 -9.97 -17.68 -7.02
N PHE A 67 -10.13 -16.56 -6.31
CA PHE A 67 -9.31 -16.23 -5.15
C PHE A 67 -9.79 -17.00 -3.93
N SER A 68 -8.89 -17.68 -3.23
CA SER A 68 -9.24 -18.56 -2.11
C SER A 68 -9.59 -17.81 -0.82
N GLY A 69 -9.33 -16.53 -0.76
CA GLY A 69 -9.70 -15.68 0.37
C GLY A 69 -8.96 -15.94 1.67
N LYS A 70 -7.84 -16.67 1.66
CA LYS A 70 -7.07 -16.96 2.87
C LYS A 70 -5.81 -16.10 2.91
N TYR A 71 -5.80 -15.13 3.81
CA TYR A 71 -4.62 -14.32 4.10
C TYR A 71 -3.67 -15.12 5.04
N GLY A 72 -2.37 -15.03 4.82
CA GLY A 72 -1.35 -15.71 5.62
C GLY A 72 -0.74 -16.90 4.88
N ALA A 73 -1.26 -18.09 5.05
CA ALA A 73 -0.67 -19.31 4.47
C ALA A 73 -0.63 -19.31 2.94
N ASN A 74 -1.56 -18.63 2.27
CA ASN A 74 -1.71 -18.62 0.80
C ASN A 74 -1.36 -17.26 0.16
N LEU A 75 -0.75 -16.32 0.89
CA LEU A 75 -0.45 -14.98 0.36
C LEU A 75 0.33 -15.02 -0.97
N MET A 76 1.32 -15.90 -1.08
CA MET A 76 2.14 -16.00 -2.30
C MET A 76 1.35 -16.58 -3.47
N GLU A 77 0.41 -17.46 -3.21
CA GLU A 77 -0.52 -17.98 -4.22
C GLU A 77 -1.45 -16.87 -4.73
N GLU A 78 -1.99 -16.05 -3.82
CA GLU A 78 -2.82 -14.90 -4.17
C GLU A 78 -2.03 -13.85 -4.98
N VAL A 79 -0.78 -13.54 -4.60
CA VAL A 79 0.11 -12.66 -5.37
C VAL A 79 0.32 -13.20 -6.79
N SER A 80 0.49 -14.51 -6.94
CA SER A 80 0.67 -15.14 -8.25
C SER A 80 -0.61 -15.10 -9.09
N ARG A 81 -1.76 -15.35 -8.48
CA ARG A 81 -3.08 -15.23 -9.15
C ARG A 81 -3.38 -13.80 -9.57
N TYR A 82 -3.08 -12.85 -8.68
CA TYR A 82 -3.21 -11.43 -9.00
C TYR A 82 -2.35 -11.03 -10.20
N ALA A 83 -1.13 -11.56 -10.30
CA ALA A 83 -0.25 -11.33 -11.43
C ALA A 83 -0.83 -11.88 -12.74
N LEU A 84 -1.42 -13.09 -12.73
CA LEU A 84 -2.06 -13.67 -13.91
C LEU A 84 -3.26 -12.84 -14.39
N ILE A 85 -4.11 -12.42 -13.48
CA ILE A 85 -5.27 -11.57 -13.81
C ILE A 85 -4.81 -10.22 -14.32
N GLY A 86 -3.85 -9.58 -13.63
CA GLY A 86 -3.28 -8.30 -14.03
C GLY A 86 -2.67 -8.33 -15.43
N SER A 87 -1.95 -9.40 -15.78
CA SER A 87 -1.40 -9.56 -17.13
C SER A 87 -2.48 -9.75 -18.21
N SER A 88 -3.53 -10.50 -17.92
CA SER A 88 -4.66 -10.70 -18.84
C SER A 88 -5.39 -9.38 -19.12
N LEU A 89 -5.69 -8.62 -18.07
CA LEU A 89 -6.30 -7.29 -18.20
C LEU A 89 -5.40 -6.31 -18.95
N ALA A 90 -4.11 -6.28 -18.63
CA ALA A 90 -3.17 -5.43 -19.33
C ALA A 90 -3.09 -5.75 -20.82
N LEU A 91 -3.17 -7.03 -21.21
CA LEU A 91 -3.18 -7.43 -22.60
C LEU A 91 -4.48 -7.01 -23.31
N GLU A 92 -5.63 -7.18 -22.66
CA GLU A 92 -6.95 -6.79 -23.19
C GLU A 92 -7.01 -5.29 -23.46
N HIS A 93 -6.44 -4.48 -22.56
CA HIS A 93 -6.49 -3.01 -22.61
C HIS A 93 -5.17 -2.35 -23.06
N LYS A 94 -4.27 -3.10 -23.71
CA LYS A 94 -2.90 -2.64 -24.04
C LYS A 94 -2.82 -1.34 -24.84
N ASP A 95 -3.85 -1.01 -25.58
CA ASP A 95 -3.92 0.20 -26.41
C ASP A 95 -4.54 1.40 -25.67
N GLU A 96 -4.97 1.21 -24.42
CA GLU A 96 -5.63 2.21 -23.59
C GLU A 96 -4.69 2.86 -22.55
N PHE A 97 -3.47 2.37 -22.42
CA PHE A 97 -2.48 2.91 -21.48
C PHE A 97 -1.07 2.91 -22.08
N ASP A 98 -0.20 3.77 -21.57
CA ASP A 98 1.18 3.95 -22.03
C ASP A 98 2.23 3.44 -21.08
N VAL A 99 1.91 3.32 -19.79
CA VAL A 99 2.84 2.95 -18.71
C VAL A 99 2.16 2.08 -17.67
N ILE A 100 2.92 1.14 -17.12
CA ILE A 100 2.51 0.30 -16.01
C ILE A 100 3.15 0.87 -14.75
N HIS A 101 2.36 1.10 -13.70
CA HIS A 101 2.85 1.58 -12.41
C HIS A 101 2.43 0.62 -11.29
N ALA A 102 3.40 -0.09 -10.72
CA ALA A 102 3.19 -1.09 -9.68
C ALA A 102 3.68 -0.55 -8.31
N HIS A 103 2.83 -0.68 -7.29
CA HIS A 103 3.09 -0.19 -5.95
C HIS A 103 3.34 -1.33 -4.97
N ASP A 104 4.52 -1.34 -4.35
CA ASP A 104 4.98 -2.34 -3.39
C ASP A 104 5.02 -3.78 -3.92
N TRP A 105 5.67 -4.65 -3.17
CA TRP A 105 6.00 -6.01 -3.57
C TRP A 105 4.80 -6.89 -3.95
N LEU A 106 3.62 -6.65 -3.37
CA LEU A 106 2.40 -7.40 -3.69
C LEU A 106 1.98 -7.25 -5.17
N THR A 107 2.31 -6.12 -5.81
CA THR A 107 1.92 -5.83 -7.19
C THR A 107 3.05 -6.00 -8.20
N TYR A 108 4.29 -6.18 -7.74
CA TYR A 108 5.45 -6.24 -8.66
C TYR A 108 5.38 -7.39 -9.64
N SER A 109 4.94 -8.57 -9.20
CA SER A 109 4.77 -9.72 -10.10
C SER A 109 3.74 -9.45 -11.20
N ALA A 110 2.65 -8.73 -10.87
CA ALA A 110 1.65 -8.31 -11.86
C ALA A 110 2.23 -7.28 -12.84
N GLY A 111 3.00 -6.31 -12.33
CA GLY A 111 3.68 -5.32 -13.16
C GLY A 111 4.66 -5.95 -14.16
N ILE A 112 5.44 -6.93 -13.70
CA ILE A 112 6.36 -7.69 -14.58
C ILE A 112 5.59 -8.44 -15.66
N ALA A 113 4.57 -9.21 -15.27
CA ALA A 113 3.75 -9.98 -16.21
C ALA A 113 3.04 -9.08 -17.23
N ALA A 114 2.52 -7.93 -16.80
CA ALA A 114 1.92 -6.94 -17.68
C ALA A 114 2.95 -6.34 -18.67
N LYS A 115 4.16 -6.02 -18.20
CA LYS A 115 5.26 -5.56 -19.08
C LYS A 115 5.62 -6.61 -20.13
N GLU A 116 5.79 -7.87 -19.72
CA GLU A 116 6.15 -8.96 -20.60
C GLU A 116 5.09 -9.22 -21.69
N THR A 117 3.81 -9.09 -21.36
CA THR A 117 2.71 -9.32 -22.29
C THR A 117 2.41 -8.16 -23.22
N THR A 118 2.61 -6.92 -22.77
CA THR A 118 2.23 -5.72 -23.52
C THR A 118 3.39 -4.98 -24.16
N GLY A 119 4.62 -5.18 -23.66
CA GLY A 119 5.80 -4.41 -24.05
C GLY A 119 5.83 -2.98 -23.52
N LYS A 120 4.86 -2.58 -22.67
CA LYS A 120 4.81 -1.23 -22.09
C LYS A 120 5.84 -1.06 -20.97
N PRO A 121 6.39 0.15 -20.77
CA PRO A 121 7.35 0.41 -19.70
C PRO A 121 6.74 0.20 -18.32
N LEU A 122 7.56 -0.32 -17.40
CA LEU A 122 7.19 -0.59 -16.01
C LEU A 122 7.90 0.38 -15.06
N VAL A 123 7.11 1.08 -14.28
CA VAL A 123 7.54 1.84 -13.11
C VAL A 123 7.14 1.06 -11.86
N VAL A 124 8.08 0.81 -10.96
CA VAL A 124 7.77 0.28 -9.62
C VAL A 124 7.96 1.36 -8.58
N HIS A 125 7.06 1.40 -7.59
CA HIS A 125 7.08 2.39 -6.52
C HIS A 125 7.23 1.68 -5.18
N MET A 126 8.36 1.91 -4.53
CA MET A 126 8.71 1.33 -3.24
C MET A 126 8.29 2.29 -2.12
N HIS A 127 7.25 1.92 -1.35
CA HIS A 127 6.81 2.70 -0.20
C HIS A 127 7.52 2.29 1.08
N ALA A 128 7.84 0.99 1.23
CA ALA A 128 8.64 0.46 2.32
C ALA A 128 9.34 -0.82 1.86
N THR A 129 10.60 -0.97 2.22
CA THR A 129 11.39 -2.18 1.94
C THR A 129 11.16 -3.26 2.99
N GLU A 130 11.57 -4.49 2.69
CA GLU A 130 11.57 -5.56 3.69
C GLU A 130 12.47 -5.22 4.89
N PHE A 131 13.55 -4.47 4.68
CA PHE A 131 14.39 -3.98 5.78
C PHE A 131 13.68 -2.98 6.69
N ASP A 132 12.76 -2.16 6.16
CA ASP A 132 11.94 -1.27 6.99
C ASP A 132 10.95 -2.06 7.85
N ARG A 133 10.45 -3.19 7.34
CA ARG A 133 9.45 -4.03 8.03
C ARG A 133 10.07 -4.95 9.09
N SER A 134 11.22 -5.53 8.81
CA SER A 134 11.80 -6.64 9.57
C SER A 134 13.21 -6.38 10.10
N GLY A 135 13.79 -5.20 9.84
CA GLY A 135 15.18 -4.89 10.19
C GLY A 135 16.15 -5.81 9.45
N GLU A 136 17.05 -6.44 10.21
CA GLU A 136 18.01 -7.40 9.64
C GLU A 136 17.44 -8.83 9.52
N ASN A 137 16.29 -9.11 10.12
CA ASN A 137 15.61 -10.42 10.05
C ASN A 137 14.63 -10.48 8.88
N ILE A 138 15.16 -10.31 7.67
CA ILE A 138 14.36 -10.19 6.44
C ILE A 138 13.68 -11.50 6.04
N ASN A 139 12.47 -11.39 5.50
CA ASN A 139 11.82 -12.46 4.77
C ASN A 139 12.46 -12.56 3.37
N THR A 140 13.24 -13.60 3.14
CA THR A 140 14.01 -13.80 1.90
C THR A 140 13.13 -13.91 0.65
N LEU A 141 11.90 -14.41 0.78
CA LEU A 141 10.97 -14.53 -0.34
C LEU A 141 10.44 -13.15 -0.74
N VAL A 142 10.03 -12.33 0.23
CA VAL A 142 9.60 -10.95 -0.02
C VAL A 142 10.75 -10.13 -0.60
N TYR A 143 11.95 -10.22 0.00
CA TYR A 143 13.15 -9.59 -0.54
C TYR A 143 13.40 -9.95 -2.01
N SER A 144 13.26 -11.24 -2.35
CA SER A 144 13.47 -11.71 -3.73
C SER A 144 12.44 -11.14 -4.71
N ILE A 145 11.17 -11.01 -4.29
CA ILE A 145 10.11 -10.40 -5.10
C ILE A 145 10.37 -8.91 -5.29
N GLU A 146 10.72 -8.20 -4.21
CA GLU A 146 11.07 -6.77 -4.27
C GLU A 146 12.24 -6.53 -5.22
N ARG A 147 13.33 -7.29 -5.05
CA ARG A 147 14.51 -7.18 -5.89
C ARG A 147 14.18 -7.46 -7.35
N ARG A 148 13.49 -8.57 -7.66
CA ARG A 148 13.08 -8.92 -9.02
C ARG A 148 12.21 -7.84 -9.66
N GLY A 149 11.26 -7.28 -8.90
CA GLY A 149 10.41 -6.19 -9.38
C GLY A 149 11.22 -4.96 -9.76
N MET A 150 12.13 -4.56 -8.90
CA MET A 150 13.00 -3.41 -9.14
C MET A 150 14.02 -3.67 -10.28
N GLU A 151 14.54 -4.89 -10.42
CA GLU A 151 15.43 -5.26 -11.53
C GLU A 151 14.71 -5.19 -12.89
N ALA A 152 13.47 -5.68 -12.97
CA ALA A 152 12.66 -5.71 -14.18
C ALA A 152 12.09 -4.33 -14.58
N ALA A 153 11.97 -3.41 -13.65
CA ALA A 153 11.43 -2.07 -13.89
C ALA A 153 12.37 -1.21 -14.76
N ASP A 154 11.79 -0.34 -15.56
CA ASP A 154 12.52 0.71 -16.28
C ASP A 154 12.90 1.85 -15.34
N ILE A 155 12.01 2.21 -14.42
CA ILE A 155 12.21 3.20 -13.37
C ILE A 155 11.75 2.62 -12.03
N VAL A 156 12.52 2.94 -10.98
CA VAL A 156 12.19 2.63 -9.59
C VAL A 156 11.98 3.96 -8.85
N ILE A 157 10.78 4.17 -8.34
CA ILE A 157 10.47 5.32 -7.49
C ILE A 157 10.58 4.89 -6.03
N THR A 158 11.23 5.73 -5.22
CA THR A 158 11.33 5.58 -3.76
C THR A 158 10.77 6.82 -3.07
N VAL A 159 10.11 6.63 -1.93
CA VAL A 159 9.43 7.72 -1.20
C VAL A 159 10.38 8.63 -0.41
N SER A 160 11.66 8.27 -0.29
CA SER A 160 12.68 9.06 0.39
C SER A 160 14.08 8.72 -0.10
N ASP A 161 15.04 9.59 0.16
CA ASP A 161 16.46 9.33 -0.12
C ASP A 161 17.01 8.20 0.75
N LEU A 162 16.46 8.00 1.96
CA LEU A 162 16.80 6.86 2.80
C LEU A 162 16.39 5.55 2.12
N THR A 163 15.14 5.46 1.63
CA THR A 163 14.66 4.29 0.90
C THR A 163 15.46 4.07 -0.38
N ARG A 164 15.81 5.17 -1.11
CA ARG A 164 16.69 5.10 -2.27
C ARG A 164 18.05 4.49 -1.92
N LYS A 165 18.65 4.92 -0.84
CA LYS A 165 19.93 4.38 -0.37
C LYS A 165 19.82 2.87 -0.07
N ILE A 166 18.78 2.43 0.62
CA ILE A 166 18.55 1.00 0.89
C ILE A 166 18.40 0.21 -0.41
N VAL A 167 17.61 0.72 -1.37
CA VAL A 167 17.37 0.09 -2.67
C VAL A 167 18.69 -0.07 -3.45
N VAL A 168 19.53 0.94 -3.47
CA VAL A 168 20.83 0.88 -4.17
C VAL A 168 21.82 -0.02 -3.44
N GLU A 169 21.99 0.14 -2.13
CA GLU A 169 23.04 -0.53 -1.38
C GLU A 169 22.69 -1.97 -0.99
N LYS A 170 21.45 -2.22 -0.54
CA LYS A 170 21.05 -3.54 -0.03
C LYS A 170 20.41 -4.45 -1.10
N TYR A 171 19.73 -3.87 -2.09
CA TYR A 171 19.18 -4.65 -3.21
C TYR A 171 20.09 -4.66 -4.44
N GLY A 172 21.11 -3.80 -4.51
CA GLY A 172 22.03 -3.73 -5.63
C GLY A 172 21.42 -3.17 -6.91
N ILE A 173 20.39 -2.36 -6.81
CA ILE A 173 19.70 -1.78 -7.97
C ILE A 173 20.51 -0.63 -8.56
N ASN A 174 20.60 -0.60 -9.90
CA ASN A 174 21.32 0.47 -10.61
C ASN A 174 20.79 1.86 -10.21
N PRO A 175 21.63 2.74 -9.62
CA PRO A 175 21.22 4.05 -9.12
C PRO A 175 20.67 4.98 -10.20
N ASN A 176 21.00 4.76 -11.48
CA ASN A 176 20.56 5.61 -12.59
C ASN A 176 19.05 5.45 -12.89
N LYS A 177 18.43 4.35 -12.47
CA LYS A 177 16.99 4.16 -12.64
C LYS A 177 16.20 4.35 -11.35
N VAL A 178 16.85 4.72 -10.24
CA VAL A 178 16.18 4.93 -8.95
C VAL A 178 16.01 6.42 -8.70
N ILE A 179 14.75 6.86 -8.58
CA ILE A 179 14.38 8.27 -8.42
C ILE A 179 13.63 8.44 -7.11
N THR A 180 13.98 9.44 -6.32
CA THR A 180 13.22 9.81 -5.11
C THR A 180 12.08 10.74 -5.48
N VAL A 181 10.87 10.35 -5.09
CA VAL A 181 9.65 11.18 -5.14
C VAL A 181 9.00 11.14 -3.76
N HIS A 182 9.08 12.23 -3.02
CA HIS A 182 8.52 12.30 -1.67
C HIS A 182 7.00 12.23 -1.68
N ASN A 183 6.44 11.55 -0.68
CA ASN A 183 5.00 11.59 -0.44
C ASN A 183 4.55 13.01 -0.11
N ALA A 184 3.36 13.37 -0.54
CA ALA A 184 2.74 14.65 -0.29
C ALA A 184 1.33 14.48 0.29
N VAL A 185 0.84 15.54 0.90
CA VAL A 185 -0.54 15.66 1.35
C VAL A 185 -1.10 17.00 0.89
N GLU A 186 -2.38 17.04 0.60
CA GLU A 186 -3.06 18.29 0.36
C GLU A 186 -3.31 19.00 1.72
N PRO A 187 -2.85 20.25 1.90
CA PRO A 187 -3.08 20.98 3.14
C PRO A 187 -4.59 21.18 3.37
N ASN A 188 -5.09 20.72 4.50
CA ASN A 188 -6.49 20.87 4.86
C ASN A 188 -6.65 22.04 5.86
N ASP A 189 -6.65 23.28 5.34
CA ASP A 189 -6.72 24.49 6.16
C ASP A 189 -8.08 24.70 6.85
N LYS A 190 -9.14 24.05 6.40
CA LYS A 190 -10.52 24.29 6.86
C LYS A 190 -10.86 23.65 8.21
N ARG A 191 -10.04 22.75 8.74
CA ARG A 191 -10.35 21.98 9.97
C ARG A 191 -9.71 22.50 11.25
N ARG A 192 -8.93 23.56 11.21
CA ARG A 192 -8.23 24.05 12.41
C ARG A 192 -9.11 24.72 13.46
N SER A 193 -10.33 25.15 13.13
CA SER A 193 -11.22 25.89 14.04
C SER A 193 -12.23 25.04 14.82
N GLU A 194 -12.35 23.73 14.52
CA GLU A 194 -13.42 22.90 15.09
C GLU A 194 -12.95 21.81 16.07
N TYR A 195 -11.66 21.75 16.37
CA TYR A 195 -11.20 20.78 17.36
C TYR A 195 -11.50 21.29 18.77
N GLU A 196 -12.57 20.77 19.37
CA GLU A 196 -12.75 20.82 20.81
C GLU A 196 -11.53 20.17 21.47
N THR A 197 -10.93 20.88 22.41
CA THR A 197 -9.87 20.30 23.23
C THR A 197 -10.44 19.06 23.92
N CYS A 198 -9.71 17.95 23.92
CA CYS A 198 -10.14 16.68 24.55
C CYS A 198 -10.32 16.77 26.08
N GLY A 199 -10.52 17.96 26.62
CA GLY A 199 -10.67 18.23 28.04
C GLY A 199 -9.39 18.08 28.87
N LEU A 200 -8.30 17.68 28.26
CA LEU A 200 -7.01 17.57 28.93
C LEU A 200 -6.35 18.97 28.99
N LYS A 201 -6.05 19.44 30.20
CA LYS A 201 -5.35 20.71 30.41
C LYS A 201 -3.85 20.63 30.13
N ASN A 202 -3.30 19.42 30.13
CA ASN A 202 -1.87 19.14 29.99
C ASN A 202 -1.51 18.81 28.55
N LYS A 203 -0.22 18.86 28.23
CA LYS A 203 0.29 18.44 26.93
C LYS A 203 0.03 16.94 26.72
N VAL A 204 -0.38 16.59 25.50
CA VAL A 204 -0.57 15.20 25.09
C VAL A 204 0.38 14.89 23.94
N VAL A 205 1.14 13.81 24.07
CA VAL A 205 2.00 13.26 23.02
C VAL A 205 1.39 11.92 22.60
N THR A 206 1.06 11.81 21.32
CA THR A 206 0.34 10.64 20.80
C THR A 206 1.20 9.87 19.80
N PHE A 207 1.32 8.56 20.04
CA PHE A 207 1.70 7.59 19.01
C PHE A 207 0.41 7.10 18.33
N LEU A 208 0.34 7.23 17.00
CA LEU A 208 -0.77 6.72 16.20
C LEU A 208 -0.22 5.81 15.11
N GLY A 209 -0.53 4.52 15.16
CA GLY A 209 -0.08 3.58 14.17
C GLY A 209 -0.13 2.14 14.64
N ARG A 210 0.19 1.20 13.73
CA ARG A 210 0.30 -0.22 14.10
C ARG A 210 1.43 -0.43 15.11
N ILE A 211 1.21 -1.31 16.06
CA ILE A 211 2.24 -1.71 17.04
C ILE A 211 3.11 -2.79 16.40
N THR A 212 4.03 -2.36 15.55
CA THR A 212 4.95 -3.21 14.79
C THR A 212 6.37 -2.66 14.87
N TYR A 213 7.37 -3.51 14.59
CA TYR A 213 8.77 -3.13 14.56
C TYR A 213 9.02 -1.85 13.71
N GLN A 214 8.44 -1.78 12.51
CA GLN A 214 8.57 -0.64 11.59
C GLN A 214 8.14 0.70 12.21
N LYS A 215 7.18 0.69 13.15
CA LYS A 215 6.64 1.91 13.77
C LYS A 215 7.36 2.28 15.06
N GLY A 216 8.20 1.39 15.60
CA GLY A 216 9.06 1.63 16.75
C GLY A 216 8.32 2.00 18.04
N PRO A 217 7.30 1.23 18.47
CA PRO A 217 6.55 1.56 19.69
C PRO A 217 7.45 1.57 20.93
N GLU A 218 8.49 0.76 20.97
CA GLU A 218 9.49 0.70 22.04
C GLU A 218 10.22 2.04 22.21
N TYR A 219 10.59 2.70 21.11
CA TYR A 219 11.23 4.02 21.17
C TYR A 219 10.30 5.09 21.71
N PHE A 220 9.00 4.99 21.40
CA PHE A 220 8.01 5.89 21.96
C PHE A 220 7.90 5.73 23.49
N VAL A 221 7.89 4.48 23.98
CA VAL A 221 7.83 4.18 25.43
C VAL A 221 9.11 4.66 26.12
N GLU A 222 10.30 4.43 25.54
CA GLU A 222 11.54 4.94 26.10
C GLU A 222 11.59 6.46 26.15
N ALA A 223 11.15 7.12 25.09
CA ALA A 223 11.07 8.58 25.04
C ALA A 223 10.10 9.12 26.10
N ALA A 224 8.93 8.49 26.24
CA ALA A 224 7.96 8.84 27.28
C ALA A 224 8.56 8.70 28.66
N HIS A 225 9.25 7.59 28.98
CA HIS A 225 9.91 7.38 30.25
C HIS A 225 10.92 8.50 30.58
N LYS A 226 11.77 8.86 29.62
CA LYS A 226 12.77 9.91 29.79
C LYS A 226 12.12 11.28 30.00
N ILE A 227 11.09 11.62 29.22
CA ILE A 227 10.41 12.92 29.31
C ILE A 227 9.68 13.08 30.64
N LEU A 228 9.00 12.05 31.13
CA LEU A 228 8.27 12.07 32.40
C LEU A 228 9.17 12.28 33.64
N GLN A 229 10.47 12.04 33.53
CA GLN A 229 11.46 12.38 34.56
C GLN A 229 11.66 13.91 34.68
N TYR A 230 11.41 14.68 33.63
CA TYR A 230 11.54 16.13 33.59
C TYR A 230 10.19 16.84 33.78
N ASP A 231 9.13 16.32 33.18
CA ASP A 231 7.78 16.90 33.26
C ASP A 231 6.73 15.78 33.43
N PRO A 232 6.38 15.45 34.68
CA PRO A 232 5.39 14.41 34.98
C PRO A 232 3.96 14.77 34.62
N THR A 233 3.70 16.01 34.16
CA THR A 233 2.34 16.47 33.79
C THR A 233 1.96 16.09 32.37
N ILE A 234 2.91 15.64 31.55
CA ILE A 234 2.67 15.25 30.16
C ILE A 234 1.93 13.91 30.11
N HIS A 235 0.94 13.83 29.23
CA HIS A 235 0.22 12.59 28.96
C HIS A 235 0.73 11.95 27.67
N PHE A 236 1.04 10.65 27.73
CA PHE A 236 1.41 9.85 26.56
C PHE A 236 0.27 8.92 26.22
N VAL A 237 -0.14 8.93 24.96
CA VAL A 237 -1.23 8.08 24.44
C VAL A 237 -0.70 7.26 23.29
N MET A 238 -0.91 5.94 23.36
CA MET A 238 -0.59 5.02 22.29
C MET A 238 -1.90 4.48 21.71
N ALA A 239 -2.18 4.79 20.44
CA ALA A 239 -3.37 4.36 19.73
C ALA A 239 -2.99 3.52 18.51
N GLY A 240 -3.47 2.27 18.48
CA GLY A 240 -3.20 1.34 17.39
C GLY A 240 -3.40 -0.12 17.80
N THR A 241 -3.28 -1.01 16.83
CA THR A 241 -3.31 -2.47 16.99
C THR A 241 -2.07 -3.07 16.35
N GLY A 242 -1.67 -4.29 16.77
CA GLY A 242 -0.53 -5.02 16.23
C GLY A 242 -0.55 -6.47 16.63
#